data_12bf8de68d0755e64a1b38bd4d354262
#
_entry.id   12bf8de68d0755e64a1b38bd4d354262
#
_cell.length_a   1.000
_cell.length_b   1.000
_cell.length_c   1.000
_cell.angle_alpha   90.00
_cell.angle_beta   90.00
_cell.angle_gamma   90.00
#
_symmetry.space_group_name_H-M   'P 1'
#
loop_
_entity.id
_entity.type
_entity.pdbx_description
1 polymer ?
#
loop_
_entity_poly.entity_id
_entity_poly.type
_entity_poly.pdbx_seq_one_letter_code
_entity_poly.pdbx_strand_id
1 'polypeptide(L)'
;MDHGTRRRFQRLTNNDGVFCVAAVDHRDALVAEFARYGERAGGAADPSPEVLTTFKADVVGALGSRPSAVMVEPEFSFPHLTDAGIVDRSVGVICALESQGYMANPAAGNELMPGWTPAQLLEAGADAAKLFVLYRADDDALAPRQERLVRRVVEQCAAAQLPVLIEPIPYDFGSDGERRELILRSASRLTEFGPMILKMPFPAPGACGLLNDACGDNPWTLLSWGVGFDDFAAQLTEAVAAGCSGFMVGRALWREALPVESRPEVLNTTVVERFDRLCAIAADARPWHHHYGPASLDDWPWAR
;
A
#
# COMPACT_ATOMS: atom_id res chain seq x y z
N MET A 1 -13.95 2.59 16.61
CA MET A 1 -13.03 3.48 15.84
C MET A 1 -13.35 4.92 16.19
N ASP A 2 -12.36 5.73 16.56
CA ASP A 2 -12.52 7.16 16.85
C ASP A 2 -12.87 7.98 15.58
N HIS A 3 -13.33 9.23 15.79
CA HIS A 3 -13.79 10.08 14.69
C HIS A 3 -12.66 10.55 13.77
N GLY A 4 -11.46 10.79 14.32
CA GLY A 4 -10.31 11.21 13.53
C GLY A 4 -9.86 10.13 12.57
N THR A 5 -9.71 8.89 13.06
CA THR A 5 -9.40 7.71 12.24
C THR A 5 -10.47 7.48 11.17
N ARG A 6 -11.77 7.54 11.53
CA ARG A 6 -12.87 7.36 10.57
C ARG A 6 -12.85 8.42 9.47
N ARG A 7 -12.61 9.69 9.81
CA ARG A 7 -12.53 10.76 8.80
C ARG A 7 -11.39 10.55 7.83
N ARG A 8 -10.24 10.03 8.30
CA ARG A 8 -9.10 9.71 7.45
C ARG A 8 -9.36 8.50 6.56
N PHE A 9 -10.04 7.46 7.06
CA PHE A 9 -10.49 6.36 6.18
C PHE A 9 -11.34 6.87 5.00
N GLN A 10 -12.24 7.84 5.24
CA GLN A 10 -13.01 8.46 4.16
C GLN A 10 -12.13 9.18 3.13
N ARG A 11 -10.98 9.73 3.54
CA ARG A 11 -10.04 10.38 2.62
C ARG A 11 -9.19 9.39 1.82
N LEU A 12 -9.05 8.17 2.29
CA LEU A 12 -8.28 7.11 1.63
C LEU A 12 -9.09 6.34 0.60
N THR A 13 -10.40 6.53 0.57
CA THR A 13 -11.34 5.77 -0.27
C THR A 13 -12.13 6.69 -1.19
N ASN A 14 -12.67 6.12 -2.27
CA ASN A 14 -13.63 6.82 -3.11
C ASN A 14 -14.98 7.03 -2.38
N ASN A 15 -15.95 7.62 -3.05
CA ASN A 15 -17.28 7.92 -2.48
C ASN A 15 -18.04 6.65 -2.04
N ASP A 16 -17.72 5.49 -2.63
CA ASP A 16 -18.33 4.21 -2.31
C ASP A 16 -17.63 3.50 -1.14
N GLY A 17 -16.54 4.09 -0.60
CA GLY A 17 -15.77 3.51 0.49
C GLY A 17 -14.75 2.46 0.04
N VAL A 18 -14.33 2.48 -1.22
CA VAL A 18 -13.40 1.53 -1.84
C VAL A 18 -12.02 2.16 -2.01
N PHE A 19 -10.96 1.38 -1.73
CA PHE A 19 -9.59 1.81 -1.92
C PHE A 19 -9.17 1.67 -3.39
N CYS A 20 -8.88 2.79 -4.05
CA CYS A 20 -8.30 2.87 -5.39
C CYS A 20 -6.96 3.62 -5.29
N VAL A 21 -5.88 2.92 -4.88
CA VAL A 21 -4.63 3.56 -4.47
C VAL A 21 -3.52 3.34 -5.49
N ALA A 22 -2.85 4.44 -5.89
CA ALA A 22 -1.62 4.40 -6.67
C ALA A 22 -0.40 4.45 -5.74
N ALA A 23 0.48 3.44 -5.83
CA ALA A 23 1.64 3.29 -4.96
C ALA A 23 2.94 3.68 -5.68
N VAL A 24 3.61 4.72 -5.17
CA VAL A 24 4.93 5.19 -5.61
C VAL A 24 5.95 5.22 -4.47
N ASP A 25 5.68 4.52 -3.37
CA ASP A 25 6.54 4.40 -2.19
C ASP A 25 7.79 3.52 -2.39
N HIS A 26 7.97 2.95 -3.57
CA HIS A 26 9.12 2.13 -3.93
C HIS A 26 10.41 2.97 -3.93
N ARG A 27 11.48 2.45 -3.30
CA ARG A 27 12.83 3.06 -3.25
C ARG A 27 13.84 2.10 -3.86
N ASP A 28 14.42 1.16 -3.09
CA ASP A 28 15.34 0.13 -3.64
C ASP A 28 14.72 -0.63 -4.81
N ALA A 29 13.43 -0.95 -4.74
CA ALA A 29 12.73 -1.61 -5.82
C ALA A 29 12.60 -0.72 -7.08
N LEU A 30 12.46 0.60 -6.94
CA LEU A 30 12.43 1.53 -8.07
C LEU A 30 13.82 1.69 -8.68
N VAL A 31 14.88 1.81 -7.86
CA VAL A 31 16.27 1.79 -8.32
C VAL A 31 16.54 0.54 -9.15
N ALA A 32 16.14 -0.64 -8.65
CA ALA A 32 16.30 -1.90 -9.38
C ALA A 32 15.52 -1.96 -10.71
N GLU A 33 14.34 -1.34 -10.80
CA GLU A 33 13.60 -1.25 -12.06
C GLU A 33 14.32 -0.32 -13.06
N PHE A 34 14.86 0.81 -12.63
CA PHE A 34 15.67 1.69 -13.48
C PHE A 34 16.95 1.00 -13.95
N ALA A 35 17.66 0.28 -13.08
CA ALA A 35 18.84 -0.49 -13.43
C ALA A 35 18.54 -1.53 -14.51
N ARG A 36 17.49 -2.34 -14.34
CA ARG A 36 17.04 -3.33 -15.35
C ARG A 36 16.65 -2.68 -16.68
N TYR A 37 16.07 -1.49 -16.63
CA TYR A 37 15.75 -0.75 -17.84
C TYR A 37 17.04 -0.24 -18.51
N GLY A 38 17.96 0.37 -17.76
CA GLY A 38 19.24 0.87 -18.26
C GLY A 38 20.09 -0.23 -18.92
N GLU A 39 20.18 -1.42 -18.31
CA GLU A 39 20.88 -2.58 -18.89
C GLU A 39 20.32 -2.95 -20.27
N ARG A 40 18.99 -2.96 -20.44
CA ARG A 40 18.33 -3.25 -21.72
C ARG A 40 18.57 -2.15 -22.77
N ALA A 41 18.74 -0.91 -22.33
CA ALA A 41 18.99 0.26 -23.18
C ALA A 41 20.49 0.49 -23.46
N GLY A 42 21.39 -0.35 -22.90
CA GLY A 42 22.84 -0.28 -23.14
C GLY A 42 23.57 0.77 -22.30
N GLY A 43 22.98 1.26 -21.21
CA GLY A 43 23.58 2.16 -20.24
C GLY A 43 23.14 1.81 -18.84
N ALA A 44 24.07 1.69 -17.89
CA ALA A 44 23.74 1.44 -16.47
C ALA A 44 24.37 2.53 -15.62
N ALA A 45 23.52 3.39 -15.06
CA ALA A 45 23.85 4.18 -13.86
C ALA A 45 22.65 4.11 -12.93
N ASP A 46 22.89 3.98 -11.62
CA ASP A 46 21.84 4.11 -10.64
C ASP A 46 21.19 5.49 -10.78
N PRO A 47 19.85 5.57 -10.71
CA PRO A 47 19.15 6.84 -10.81
C PRO A 47 19.52 7.74 -9.62
N SER A 48 19.74 9.02 -9.89
CA SER A 48 19.93 9.99 -8.81
C SER A 48 18.65 10.21 -8.01
N PRO A 49 18.73 10.74 -6.79
CA PRO A 49 17.53 11.12 -6.00
C PRO A 49 16.54 11.99 -6.77
N GLU A 50 17.04 12.93 -7.59
CA GLU A 50 16.21 13.83 -8.39
C GLU A 50 15.43 13.06 -9.48
N VAL A 51 16.04 12.03 -10.10
CA VAL A 51 15.38 11.17 -11.08
C VAL A 51 14.24 10.39 -10.43
N LEU A 52 14.48 9.86 -9.23
CA LEU A 52 13.44 9.13 -8.47
C LEU A 52 12.30 10.05 -8.07
N THR A 53 12.58 11.24 -7.53
CA THR A 53 11.58 12.24 -7.16
C THR A 53 10.77 12.69 -8.37
N THR A 54 11.44 13.02 -9.49
CA THR A 54 10.78 13.44 -10.72
C THR A 54 9.87 12.35 -11.27
N PHE A 55 10.34 11.10 -11.31
CA PHE A 55 9.50 9.98 -11.76
C PHE A 55 8.23 9.83 -10.92
N LYS A 56 8.35 9.91 -9.59
CA LYS A 56 7.20 9.82 -8.69
C LYS A 56 6.23 10.99 -8.89
N ALA A 57 6.77 12.19 -9.05
CA ALA A 57 5.98 13.40 -9.36
C ALA A 57 5.23 13.27 -10.68
N ASP A 58 5.89 12.76 -11.73
CA ASP A 58 5.30 12.54 -13.05
C ASP A 58 4.12 11.53 -12.96
N VAL A 59 4.29 10.41 -12.26
CA VAL A 59 3.25 9.40 -12.10
C VAL A 59 2.05 9.96 -11.33
N VAL A 60 2.29 10.62 -10.19
CA VAL A 60 1.22 11.19 -9.36
C VAL A 60 0.49 12.32 -10.11
N GLY A 61 1.23 13.22 -10.76
CA GLY A 61 0.68 14.32 -11.52
C GLY A 61 -0.19 13.87 -12.70
N ALA A 62 0.22 12.84 -13.44
CA ALA A 62 -0.56 12.28 -14.55
C ALA A 62 -1.88 11.63 -14.10
N LEU A 63 -1.89 11.01 -12.93
CA LEU A 63 -3.09 10.40 -12.36
C LEU A 63 -4.08 11.47 -11.85
N GLY A 64 -3.58 12.64 -11.40
CA GLY A 64 -4.42 13.75 -10.90
C GLY A 64 -5.34 13.31 -9.77
N SER A 65 -6.64 13.58 -9.90
CA SER A 65 -7.67 13.26 -8.90
C SER A 65 -8.30 11.86 -9.05
N ARG A 66 -7.77 11.01 -9.93
CA ARG A 66 -8.31 9.65 -10.15
C ARG A 66 -8.13 8.71 -8.96
N PRO A 67 -6.95 8.65 -8.31
CA PRO A 67 -6.77 7.81 -7.14
C PRO A 67 -7.61 8.33 -5.96
N SER A 68 -8.13 7.40 -5.16
CA SER A 68 -8.68 7.76 -3.85
C SER A 68 -7.58 8.19 -2.89
N ALA A 69 -6.39 7.58 -3.02
CA ALA A 69 -5.19 7.97 -2.31
C ALA A 69 -3.93 7.63 -3.12
N VAL A 70 -2.82 8.30 -2.81
CA VAL A 70 -1.49 7.94 -3.25
C VAL A 70 -0.68 7.42 -2.09
N MET A 71 0.16 6.40 -2.35
CA MET A 71 1.11 5.88 -1.37
C MET A 71 2.51 6.38 -1.71
N VAL A 72 3.09 7.10 -0.76
CA VAL A 72 4.36 7.83 -0.88
C VAL A 72 5.32 7.43 0.26
N GLU A 73 6.52 8.01 0.29
CA GLU A 73 7.49 7.83 1.37
C GLU A 73 8.31 9.11 1.59
N PRO A 74 8.95 9.27 2.78
CA PRO A 74 9.57 10.55 3.13
C PRO A 74 10.88 10.89 2.40
N GLU A 75 11.54 9.92 1.77
CA GLU A 75 12.89 10.11 1.25
C GLU A 75 12.91 10.85 -0.10
N PHE A 76 11.98 10.51 -1.02
CA PHE A 76 11.96 11.05 -2.39
C PHE A 76 10.62 11.65 -2.80
N SER A 77 9.59 11.58 -1.97
CA SER A 77 8.26 12.02 -2.36
C SER A 77 7.51 12.86 -1.35
N PHE A 78 7.36 12.43 -0.11
CA PHE A 78 6.58 13.13 0.90
C PHE A 78 7.50 13.87 1.91
N PRO A 79 7.20 15.11 2.34
CA PRO A 79 6.02 15.94 1.99
C PRO A 79 6.17 16.70 0.66
N HIS A 80 7.30 16.60 -0.03
CA HIS A 80 7.64 17.39 -1.20
C HIS A 80 6.52 17.45 -2.26
N LEU A 81 5.90 16.30 -2.63
CA LEU A 81 4.84 16.26 -3.63
C LEU A 81 3.55 16.97 -3.17
N THR A 82 3.27 16.97 -1.86
CA THR A 82 2.13 17.68 -1.30
C THR A 82 2.37 19.17 -1.27
N ASP A 83 3.54 19.62 -0.83
CA ASP A 83 3.91 21.05 -0.76
C ASP A 83 3.99 21.69 -2.15
N ALA A 84 4.46 20.93 -3.14
CA ALA A 84 4.47 21.38 -4.55
C ALA A 84 3.07 21.38 -5.21
N GLY A 85 2.02 20.89 -4.53
CA GLY A 85 0.67 20.81 -5.08
C GLY A 85 0.52 19.75 -6.20
N ILE A 86 1.42 18.78 -6.28
CA ILE A 86 1.39 17.69 -7.25
C ILE A 86 0.30 16.66 -6.89
N VAL A 87 0.14 16.41 -5.59
CA VAL A 87 -0.98 15.60 -5.08
C VAL A 87 -2.23 16.46 -5.11
N ASP A 88 -3.27 16.01 -5.83
CA ASP A 88 -4.56 16.69 -5.85
C ASP A 88 -5.17 16.76 -4.45
N ARG A 89 -5.84 17.86 -4.12
CA ARG A 89 -6.40 18.10 -2.76
C ARG A 89 -7.48 17.11 -2.35
N SER A 90 -8.15 16.46 -3.31
CA SER A 90 -9.16 15.43 -3.07
C SER A 90 -8.56 14.07 -2.79
N VAL A 91 -7.28 13.85 -3.10
CA VAL A 91 -6.57 12.58 -2.99
C VAL A 91 -5.96 12.43 -1.59
N GLY A 92 -6.23 11.32 -0.93
CA GLY A 92 -5.62 10.99 0.37
C GLY A 92 -4.12 10.62 0.24
N VAL A 93 -3.38 10.73 1.34
CA VAL A 93 -1.94 10.45 1.39
C VAL A 93 -1.64 9.34 2.38
N ILE A 94 -1.11 8.22 1.90
CA ILE A 94 -0.59 7.11 2.71
C ILE A 94 0.94 7.23 2.68
N CYS A 95 1.60 7.30 3.84
CA CYS A 95 3.04 7.47 3.89
C CYS A 95 3.74 6.29 4.58
N ALA A 96 4.78 5.75 3.92
CA ALA A 96 5.56 4.63 4.41
C ALA A 96 6.49 5.03 5.58
N LEU A 97 6.60 4.14 6.57
CA LEU A 97 7.40 4.32 7.78
C LEU A 97 8.67 3.47 7.82
N GLU A 98 8.74 2.41 7.03
CA GLU A 98 9.89 1.49 7.06
C GLU A 98 11.12 2.07 6.39
N SER A 99 12.31 1.76 6.95
CA SER A 99 13.60 1.94 6.28
C SER A 99 13.78 0.96 5.13
N GLN A 100 14.72 1.25 4.23
CA GLN A 100 15.12 0.33 3.16
C GLN A 100 16.25 -0.64 3.60
N GLY A 101 16.69 -1.51 2.69
CA GLY A 101 17.77 -2.46 2.95
C GLY A 101 17.32 -3.84 3.45
N TYR A 102 16.06 -4.01 3.85
CA TYR A 102 15.52 -5.27 4.38
C TYR A 102 15.54 -6.41 3.35
N MET A 103 15.44 -6.10 2.06
CA MET A 103 15.52 -7.12 0.99
C MET A 103 16.93 -7.70 0.83
N ALA A 104 17.97 -6.91 1.13
CA ALA A 104 19.36 -7.36 1.09
C ALA A 104 19.70 -8.24 2.31
N ASN A 105 19.03 -8.03 3.44
CA ASN A 105 19.25 -8.82 4.67
C ASN A 105 17.90 -9.09 5.39
N PRO A 106 17.09 -10.03 4.89
CA PRO A 106 15.79 -10.35 5.48
C PRO A 106 15.87 -10.75 6.97
N ALA A 107 16.95 -11.42 7.37
CA ALA A 107 17.16 -11.86 8.75
C ALA A 107 17.34 -10.69 9.74
N ALA A 108 17.72 -9.49 9.28
CA ALA A 108 17.76 -8.31 10.14
C ALA A 108 16.35 -7.79 10.49
N GLY A 109 15.34 -8.15 9.70
CA GLY A 109 13.98 -7.64 9.83
C GLY A 109 13.84 -6.18 9.42
N ASN A 110 12.62 -5.67 9.52
CA ASN A 110 12.35 -4.27 9.21
C ASN A 110 12.65 -3.35 10.40
N GLU A 111 13.01 -2.12 10.10
CA GLU A 111 13.17 -1.01 11.04
C GLU A 111 12.39 0.21 10.53
N LEU A 112 12.06 1.13 11.45
CA LEU A 112 11.43 2.39 11.06
C LEU A 112 12.49 3.37 10.54
N MET A 113 12.07 4.23 9.62
CA MET A 113 12.91 5.31 9.11
C MET A 113 13.24 6.29 10.23
N PRO A 114 14.53 6.60 10.47
CA PRO A 114 14.92 7.58 11.48
C PRO A 114 14.24 8.93 11.28
N GLY A 115 13.78 9.54 12.36
CA GLY A 115 13.14 10.86 12.32
C GLY A 115 11.68 10.86 11.90
N TRP A 116 11.07 9.69 11.65
CA TRP A 116 9.65 9.59 11.29
C TRP A 116 8.89 8.67 12.24
N THR A 117 7.80 9.18 12.75
CA THR A 117 6.83 8.49 13.61
C THR A 117 5.42 8.72 13.04
N PRO A 118 4.40 7.93 13.43
CA PRO A 118 3.02 8.21 13.04
C PRO A 118 2.55 9.63 13.36
N ALA A 119 2.96 10.20 14.50
CA ALA A 119 2.63 11.58 14.86
C ALA A 119 3.26 12.59 13.89
N GLN A 120 4.53 12.42 13.54
CA GLN A 120 5.22 13.30 12.58
C GLN A 120 4.64 13.16 11.16
N LEU A 121 4.24 11.96 10.73
CA LEU A 121 3.51 11.79 9.47
C LEU A 121 2.20 12.56 9.47
N LEU A 122 1.44 12.48 10.56
CA LEU A 122 0.19 13.23 10.72
C LEU A 122 0.42 14.73 10.68
N GLU A 123 1.41 15.24 11.43
CA GLU A 123 1.78 16.66 11.43
C GLU A 123 2.20 17.17 10.05
N ALA A 124 2.87 16.32 9.26
CA ALA A 124 3.25 16.60 7.88
C ALA A 124 2.09 16.46 6.86
N GLY A 125 0.88 16.05 7.30
CA GLY A 125 -0.32 16.00 6.47
C GLY A 125 -0.66 14.65 5.87
N ALA A 126 -0.05 13.54 6.33
CA ALA A 126 -0.47 12.20 5.90
C ALA A 126 -1.83 11.81 6.48
N ASP A 127 -2.64 11.10 5.69
CA ASP A 127 -3.94 10.56 6.10
C ASP A 127 -3.84 9.11 6.64
N ALA A 128 -2.73 8.41 6.37
CA ALA A 128 -2.42 7.11 6.96
C ALA A 128 -0.91 6.84 6.99
N ALA A 129 -0.50 5.99 7.93
CA ALA A 129 0.83 5.40 7.94
C ALA A 129 0.80 4.01 7.27
N LYS A 130 1.86 3.65 6.55
CA LYS A 130 2.06 2.30 5.99
C LYS A 130 3.31 1.69 6.59
N LEU A 131 3.27 0.42 6.93
CA LEU A 131 4.42 -0.37 7.33
C LEU A 131 4.52 -1.64 6.48
N PHE A 132 5.57 -1.74 5.69
CA PHE A 132 5.98 -2.98 5.05
C PHE A 132 6.73 -3.85 6.05
N VAL A 133 6.43 -5.14 6.09
CA VAL A 133 7.17 -6.12 6.89
C VAL A 133 7.46 -7.38 6.08
N LEU A 134 8.71 -7.81 6.06
CA LEU A 134 9.04 -9.18 5.70
C LEU A 134 8.59 -10.09 6.84
N TYR A 135 7.62 -10.96 6.57
CA TYR A 135 6.97 -11.70 7.64
C TYR A 135 6.69 -13.16 7.27
N ARG A 136 7.14 -14.03 8.13
CA ARG A 136 6.78 -15.45 8.17
C ARG A 136 6.32 -15.78 9.59
N ALA A 137 5.07 -16.21 9.74
CA ALA A 137 4.52 -16.58 11.05
C ALA A 137 5.18 -17.83 11.65
N ASP A 138 5.89 -18.61 10.84
CA ASP A 138 6.64 -19.83 11.22
C ASP A 138 8.15 -19.59 11.42
N ASP A 139 8.62 -18.35 11.35
CA ASP A 139 10.01 -17.99 11.67
C ASP A 139 10.12 -17.61 13.16
N ASP A 140 10.44 -18.58 14.00
CA ASP A 140 10.55 -18.40 15.45
C ASP A 140 11.60 -17.35 15.88
N ALA A 141 12.56 -17.06 15.02
CA ALA A 141 13.61 -16.08 15.30
C ALA A 141 13.17 -14.65 14.96
N LEU A 142 12.56 -14.45 13.80
CA LEU A 142 12.23 -13.12 13.27
C LEU A 142 10.79 -12.71 13.55
N ALA A 143 9.81 -13.61 13.49
CA ALA A 143 8.40 -13.26 13.67
C ALA A 143 8.13 -12.49 14.97
N PRO A 144 8.64 -12.88 16.15
CA PRO A 144 8.38 -12.14 17.39
C PRO A 144 8.92 -10.70 17.35
N ARG A 145 10.03 -10.46 16.63
CA ARG A 145 10.60 -9.11 16.47
C ARG A 145 9.71 -8.27 15.57
N GLN A 146 9.28 -8.81 14.44
CA GLN A 146 8.39 -8.12 13.50
C GLN A 146 7.01 -7.86 14.12
N GLU A 147 6.47 -8.80 14.86
CA GLU A 147 5.21 -8.62 15.60
C GLU A 147 5.27 -7.49 16.63
N ARG A 148 6.39 -7.38 17.37
CA ARG A 148 6.60 -6.24 18.28
C ARG A 148 6.66 -4.91 17.53
N LEU A 149 7.29 -4.88 16.35
CA LEU A 149 7.34 -3.69 15.50
C LEU A 149 5.94 -3.31 15.03
N VAL A 150 5.17 -4.24 14.48
CA VAL A 150 3.79 -4.01 14.01
C VAL A 150 2.92 -3.53 15.17
N ARG A 151 2.91 -4.21 16.32
CA ARG A 151 2.14 -3.83 17.51
C ARG A 151 2.46 -2.39 17.93
N ARG A 152 3.74 -2.05 18.05
CA ARG A 152 4.18 -0.69 18.39
C ARG A 152 3.64 0.35 17.41
N VAL A 153 3.70 0.09 16.11
CA VAL A 153 3.22 1.03 15.10
C VAL A 153 1.71 1.16 15.14
N VAL A 154 0.97 0.05 15.31
CA VAL A 154 -0.49 0.06 15.48
C VAL A 154 -0.90 0.90 16.70
N GLU A 155 -0.24 0.70 17.84
CA GLU A 155 -0.49 1.47 19.08
C GLU A 155 -0.20 2.96 18.89
N GLN A 156 0.92 3.32 18.26
CA GLN A 156 1.28 4.71 17.99
C GLN A 156 0.31 5.38 16.99
N CYS A 157 -0.12 4.66 15.97
CA CYS A 157 -1.11 5.14 15.02
C CYS A 157 -2.47 5.35 15.70
N ALA A 158 -2.91 4.43 16.55
CA ALA A 158 -4.14 4.57 17.32
C ALA A 158 -4.09 5.80 18.23
N ALA A 159 -2.97 6.03 18.93
CA ALA A 159 -2.77 7.22 19.77
C ALA A 159 -2.81 8.54 18.97
N ALA A 160 -2.32 8.52 17.72
CA ALA A 160 -2.35 9.66 16.80
C ALA A 160 -3.68 9.79 16.03
N GLN A 161 -4.64 8.88 16.21
CA GLN A 161 -5.86 8.77 15.41
C GLN A 161 -5.57 8.68 13.90
N LEU A 162 -4.47 8.04 13.53
CA LEU A 162 -4.01 7.84 12.16
C LEU A 162 -4.27 6.41 11.74
N PRO A 163 -5.01 6.13 10.65
CA PRO A 163 -5.13 4.79 10.10
C PRO A 163 -3.75 4.16 9.85
N VAL A 164 -3.64 2.86 10.12
CA VAL A 164 -2.42 2.11 9.83
C VAL A 164 -2.69 1.08 8.75
N LEU A 165 -1.75 0.97 7.82
CA LEU A 165 -1.73 -0.03 6.77
C LEU A 165 -0.52 -0.93 6.98
N ILE A 166 -0.77 -2.24 7.03
CA ILE A 166 0.29 -3.25 7.17
C ILE A 166 0.38 -4.07 5.88
N GLU A 167 1.60 -4.16 5.35
CA GLU A 167 1.94 -4.90 4.13
C GLU A 167 2.89 -6.07 4.48
N PRO A 168 2.36 -7.24 4.89
CA PRO A 168 3.19 -8.40 5.18
C PRO A 168 3.55 -9.13 3.89
N ILE A 169 4.84 -9.30 3.64
CA ILE A 169 5.35 -10.03 2.48
C ILE A 169 6.12 -11.26 2.93
N PRO A 170 5.68 -12.46 2.52
CA PRO A 170 6.42 -13.69 2.80
C PRO A 170 7.72 -13.74 2.02
N TYR A 171 8.72 -14.40 2.58
CA TYR A 171 10.04 -14.61 1.99
C TYR A 171 10.48 -16.05 2.16
N ASP A 172 11.48 -16.48 1.37
CA ASP A 172 12.14 -17.78 1.47
C ASP A 172 11.16 -18.97 1.50
N PHE A 173 10.28 -19.04 0.50
CA PHE A 173 9.33 -20.13 0.32
C PHE A 173 9.74 -21.02 -0.86
N GLY A 174 9.59 -22.33 -0.69
CA GLY A 174 10.01 -23.34 -1.68
C GLY A 174 8.92 -23.74 -2.67
N SER A 175 7.66 -23.31 -2.44
CA SER A 175 6.53 -23.67 -3.31
C SER A 175 5.41 -22.63 -3.25
N ASP A 176 4.54 -22.62 -4.27
CA ASP A 176 3.34 -21.79 -4.28
C ASP A 176 2.34 -22.16 -3.17
N GLY A 177 2.30 -23.43 -2.78
CA GLY A 177 1.49 -23.90 -1.66
C GLY A 177 1.95 -23.32 -0.34
N GLU A 178 3.26 -23.33 -0.09
CA GLU A 178 3.87 -22.72 1.10
C GLU A 178 3.67 -21.19 1.08
N ARG A 179 3.92 -20.55 -0.06
CA ARG A 179 3.67 -19.11 -0.22
C ARG A 179 2.23 -18.74 0.16
N ARG A 180 1.25 -19.48 -0.35
CA ARG A 180 -0.17 -19.28 -0.01
C ARG A 180 -0.41 -19.40 1.49
N GLU A 181 0.09 -20.46 2.11
CA GLU A 181 -0.08 -20.71 3.54
C GLU A 181 0.53 -19.57 4.38
N LEU A 182 1.72 -19.10 4.03
CA LEU A 182 2.38 -17.97 4.69
C LEU A 182 1.56 -16.69 4.58
N ILE A 183 0.95 -16.40 3.43
CA ILE A 183 0.08 -15.24 3.23
C ILE A 183 -1.13 -15.32 4.17
N LEU A 184 -1.82 -16.46 4.21
CA LEU A 184 -3.01 -16.65 5.03
C LEU A 184 -2.68 -16.55 6.53
N ARG A 185 -1.60 -17.20 6.98
CA ARG A 185 -1.14 -17.13 8.38
C ARG A 185 -0.72 -15.72 8.76
N SER A 186 -0.06 -14.98 7.85
CA SER A 186 0.32 -13.60 8.10
C SER A 186 -0.89 -12.71 8.34
N ALA A 187 -1.94 -12.83 7.52
CA ALA A 187 -3.17 -12.09 7.71
C ALA A 187 -3.80 -12.41 9.07
N SER A 188 -4.07 -13.70 9.34
CA SER A 188 -4.69 -14.13 10.59
C SER A 188 -3.91 -13.69 11.83
N ARG A 189 -2.58 -13.81 11.80
CA ARG A 189 -1.73 -13.47 12.95
C ARG A 189 -1.67 -11.97 13.22
N LEU A 190 -1.54 -11.15 12.18
CA LEU A 190 -1.37 -9.70 12.35
C LEU A 190 -2.67 -8.99 12.75
N THR A 191 -3.84 -9.52 12.39
CA THR A 191 -5.14 -8.97 12.82
C THR A 191 -5.34 -8.99 14.33
N GLU A 192 -4.61 -9.84 15.07
CA GLU A 192 -4.64 -9.87 16.54
C GLU A 192 -4.09 -8.59 17.19
N PHE A 193 -3.37 -7.74 16.44
CA PHE A 193 -2.72 -6.56 16.99
C PHE A 193 -3.56 -5.29 16.96
N GLY A 194 -4.77 -5.35 16.40
CA GLY A 194 -5.74 -4.27 16.41
C GLY A 194 -6.27 -3.91 15.02
N PRO A 195 -7.13 -2.92 14.93
CA PRO A 195 -7.70 -2.47 13.66
C PRO A 195 -6.64 -1.94 12.71
N MET A 196 -6.64 -2.42 11.45
CA MET A 196 -5.69 -2.01 10.42
C MET A 196 -6.29 -2.19 9.02
N ILE A 197 -5.62 -1.63 8.03
CA ILE A 197 -5.82 -1.97 6.62
C ILE A 197 -4.74 -3.00 6.25
N LEU A 198 -5.12 -4.14 5.70
CA LEU A 198 -4.16 -5.13 5.24
C LEU A 198 -3.91 -4.96 3.73
N LYS A 199 -2.67 -4.75 3.33
CA LYS A 199 -2.25 -4.73 1.93
C LYS A 199 -1.62 -6.08 1.59
N MET A 200 -2.39 -6.96 0.95
CA MET A 200 -2.06 -8.37 0.82
C MET A 200 -1.66 -8.76 -0.59
N PRO A 201 -0.68 -9.65 -0.76
CA PRO A 201 -0.41 -10.28 -2.04
C PRO A 201 -1.52 -11.25 -2.40
N PHE A 202 -1.69 -11.53 -3.71
CA PHE A 202 -2.60 -12.55 -4.20
C PHE A 202 -2.17 -13.94 -3.68
N PRO A 203 -3.04 -14.66 -2.95
CA PRO A 203 -2.62 -15.90 -2.31
C PRO A 203 -2.40 -17.04 -3.30
N ALA A 204 -3.38 -17.31 -4.13
CA ALA A 204 -3.40 -18.25 -5.26
C ALA A 204 -4.78 -18.22 -5.91
N PRO A 205 -4.98 -18.72 -7.14
CA PRO A 205 -6.30 -18.90 -7.72
C PRO A 205 -7.22 -19.73 -6.81
N GLY A 206 -8.44 -19.25 -6.59
CA GLY A 206 -9.44 -19.88 -5.73
C GLY A 206 -9.22 -19.72 -4.22
N ALA A 207 -8.19 -18.97 -3.78
CA ALA A 207 -7.86 -18.84 -2.36
C ALA A 207 -8.19 -17.47 -1.75
N CYS A 208 -8.73 -16.52 -2.52
CA CYS A 208 -9.08 -15.19 -2.02
C CYS A 208 -10.16 -15.22 -0.92
N GLY A 209 -11.10 -16.17 -0.96
CA GLY A 209 -12.07 -16.38 0.11
C GLY A 209 -11.42 -16.75 1.44
N LEU A 210 -10.42 -17.64 1.43
CA LEU A 210 -9.63 -17.98 2.63
C LEU A 210 -8.85 -16.78 3.15
N LEU A 211 -8.33 -15.93 2.26
CA LEU A 211 -7.65 -14.71 2.68
C LEU A 211 -8.63 -13.71 3.31
N ASN A 212 -9.82 -13.54 2.73
CA ASN A 212 -10.85 -12.70 3.32
C ASN A 212 -11.21 -13.16 4.75
N ASP A 213 -11.40 -14.46 4.96
CA ASP A 213 -11.67 -15.02 6.28
C ASP A 213 -10.49 -14.80 7.25
N ALA A 214 -9.24 -14.94 6.78
CA ALA A 214 -8.05 -14.71 7.58
C ALA A 214 -7.87 -13.23 7.98
N CYS A 215 -8.37 -12.28 7.18
CA CYS A 215 -8.36 -10.85 7.49
C CYS A 215 -9.39 -10.45 8.57
N GLY A 216 -10.38 -11.31 8.85
CA GLY A 216 -11.41 -11.07 9.87
C GLY A 216 -12.18 -9.77 9.63
N ASP A 217 -12.28 -8.94 10.68
CA ASP A 217 -12.98 -7.65 10.62
C ASP A 217 -12.13 -6.50 10.05
N ASN A 218 -10.97 -6.78 9.48
CA ASN A 218 -10.11 -5.75 8.89
C ASN A 218 -10.31 -5.67 7.37
N PRO A 219 -10.46 -4.47 6.79
CA PRO A 219 -10.46 -4.31 5.35
C PRO A 219 -9.10 -4.72 4.77
N TRP A 220 -9.13 -5.44 3.67
CA TRP A 220 -7.93 -5.80 2.95
C TRP A 220 -7.96 -5.35 1.51
N THR A 221 -6.80 -5.04 0.96
CA THR A 221 -6.60 -4.57 -0.41
C THR A 221 -5.56 -5.44 -1.10
N LEU A 222 -5.73 -5.62 -2.41
CA LEU A 222 -4.80 -6.41 -3.20
C LEU A 222 -3.60 -5.57 -3.65
N LEU A 223 -2.39 -6.09 -3.50
CA LEU A 223 -1.16 -5.53 -4.09
C LEU A 223 -0.71 -6.33 -5.32
N SER A 224 0.00 -5.68 -6.23
CA SER A 224 0.40 -6.30 -7.50
C SER A 224 1.64 -7.20 -7.42
N TRP A 225 2.45 -7.09 -6.40
CA TRP A 225 3.72 -7.81 -6.19
C TRP A 225 4.63 -7.91 -7.45
N GLY A 226 4.49 -6.94 -8.36
CA GLY A 226 5.31 -6.85 -9.57
C GLY A 226 4.91 -7.77 -10.72
N VAL A 227 3.74 -8.42 -10.67
CA VAL A 227 3.16 -9.14 -11.83
C VAL A 227 2.81 -8.17 -12.95
N GLY A 228 2.51 -8.70 -14.15
CA GLY A 228 2.01 -7.91 -15.28
C GLY A 228 0.64 -7.29 -15.01
N PHE A 229 0.30 -6.26 -15.80
CA PHE A 229 -0.96 -5.55 -15.58
C PHE A 229 -2.21 -6.44 -15.76
N ASP A 230 -2.26 -7.26 -16.82
CA ASP A 230 -3.42 -8.12 -17.07
C ASP A 230 -3.58 -9.23 -16.05
N ASP A 231 -2.47 -9.79 -15.57
CA ASP A 231 -2.48 -10.75 -14.45
C ASP A 231 -3.01 -10.08 -13.17
N PHE A 232 -2.56 -8.85 -12.88
CA PHE A 232 -3.06 -8.11 -11.72
C PHE A 232 -4.56 -7.79 -11.83
N ALA A 233 -5.03 -7.39 -13.01
CA ALA A 233 -6.44 -7.13 -13.26
C ALA A 233 -7.31 -8.39 -13.06
N ALA A 234 -6.84 -9.55 -13.52
CA ALA A 234 -7.51 -10.83 -13.29
C ALA A 234 -7.52 -11.21 -11.80
N GLN A 235 -6.38 -11.06 -11.10
CA GLN A 235 -6.28 -11.29 -9.66
C GLN A 235 -7.20 -10.35 -8.86
N LEU A 236 -7.31 -9.07 -9.26
CA LEU A 236 -8.21 -8.12 -8.62
C LEU A 236 -9.68 -8.50 -8.79
N THR A 237 -10.05 -8.99 -9.96
CA THR A 237 -11.43 -9.46 -10.21
C THR A 237 -11.81 -10.59 -9.23
N GLU A 238 -10.91 -11.57 -9.03
CA GLU A 238 -11.13 -12.65 -8.06
C GLU A 238 -11.15 -12.12 -6.61
N ALA A 239 -10.24 -11.22 -6.27
CA ALA A 239 -10.16 -10.65 -4.93
C ALA A 239 -11.42 -9.85 -4.57
N VAL A 240 -11.95 -9.05 -5.49
CA VAL A 240 -13.20 -8.29 -5.31
C VAL A 240 -14.38 -9.23 -5.08
N ALA A 241 -14.52 -10.28 -5.89
CA ALA A 241 -15.56 -11.28 -5.71
C ALA A 241 -15.49 -12.00 -4.35
N ALA A 242 -14.30 -12.04 -3.72
CA ALA A 242 -14.06 -12.64 -2.41
C ALA A 242 -14.21 -11.67 -1.23
N GLY A 243 -14.53 -10.38 -1.45
CA GLY A 243 -14.73 -9.40 -0.38
C GLY A 243 -13.55 -8.46 -0.12
N CYS A 244 -12.59 -8.36 -1.05
CA CYS A 244 -11.54 -7.35 -1.02
C CYS A 244 -12.13 -5.94 -1.02
N SER A 245 -11.50 -5.00 -0.30
CA SER A 245 -11.93 -3.60 -0.20
C SER A 245 -11.30 -2.67 -1.25
N GLY A 246 -10.62 -3.23 -2.24
CA GLY A 246 -10.00 -2.49 -3.34
C GLY A 246 -8.55 -2.90 -3.59
N PHE A 247 -7.79 -1.98 -4.17
CA PHE A 247 -6.41 -2.27 -4.59
C PHE A 247 -5.42 -1.17 -4.22
N MET A 248 -4.14 -1.57 -4.18
CA MET A 248 -3.00 -0.67 -4.05
C MET A 248 -1.94 -1.09 -5.07
N VAL A 249 -1.94 -0.41 -6.24
CA VAL A 249 -1.15 -0.80 -7.40
C VAL A 249 0.12 0.05 -7.54
N GLY A 250 1.24 -0.63 -7.73
CA GLY A 250 2.53 0.01 -8.00
C GLY A 250 3.06 -0.34 -9.39
N ARG A 251 4.12 -1.16 -9.46
CA ARG A 251 4.85 -1.50 -10.69
C ARG A 251 4.00 -2.01 -11.83
N ALA A 252 2.94 -2.77 -11.58
CA ALA A 252 2.02 -3.23 -12.61
C ALA A 252 1.33 -2.06 -13.33
N LEU A 253 1.20 -0.90 -12.70
CA LEU A 253 0.59 0.29 -13.27
C LEU A 253 1.60 1.08 -14.13
N TRP A 254 2.80 1.38 -13.59
CA TRP A 254 3.66 2.44 -14.11
C TRP A 254 5.02 1.97 -14.64
N ARG A 255 5.34 0.67 -14.64
CA ARG A 255 6.68 0.18 -15.04
C ARG A 255 7.06 0.61 -16.46
N GLU A 256 6.14 0.68 -17.40
CA GLU A 256 6.38 1.08 -18.78
C GLU A 256 6.68 2.59 -18.94
N ALA A 257 6.45 3.40 -17.90
CA ALA A 257 6.78 4.82 -17.88
C ALA A 257 8.22 5.14 -17.42
N LEU A 258 9.05 4.10 -17.16
CA LEU A 258 10.46 4.30 -16.79
C LEU A 258 11.28 5.04 -17.85
N PRO A 259 11.14 4.77 -19.18
CA PRO A 259 11.83 5.52 -20.23
C PRO A 259 11.43 7.00 -20.20
N VAL A 260 12.42 7.90 -20.16
CA VAL A 260 12.19 9.35 -20.09
C VAL A 260 11.50 9.87 -21.35
N GLU A 261 11.93 9.38 -22.52
CA GLU A 261 11.49 9.84 -23.83
C GLU A 261 10.00 9.56 -24.08
N SER A 262 9.52 8.39 -23.69
CA SER A 262 8.12 7.98 -23.87
C SER A 262 7.24 8.22 -22.64
N ARG A 263 7.83 8.62 -21.51
CA ARG A 263 7.13 8.76 -20.24
C ARG A 263 5.86 9.61 -20.31
N PRO A 264 5.88 10.84 -20.88
CA PRO A 264 4.69 11.67 -20.91
C PRO A 264 3.53 11.03 -21.68
N GLU A 265 3.81 10.34 -22.78
CA GLU A 265 2.80 9.63 -23.57
C GLU A 265 2.26 8.43 -22.77
N VAL A 266 3.17 7.56 -22.27
CA VAL A 266 2.79 6.35 -21.51
C VAL A 266 1.98 6.71 -20.26
N LEU A 267 2.34 7.77 -19.55
CA LEU A 267 1.61 8.23 -18.38
C LEU A 267 0.19 8.71 -18.72
N ASN A 268 0.05 9.51 -19.77
CA ASN A 268 -1.25 10.10 -20.15
C ASN A 268 -2.15 9.15 -20.94
N THR A 269 -1.65 8.00 -21.36
CA THR A 269 -2.45 6.96 -22.05
C THR A 269 -2.49 5.69 -21.20
N THR A 270 -1.47 4.85 -21.31
CA THR A 270 -1.42 3.50 -20.72
C THR A 270 -1.66 3.50 -19.20
N VAL A 271 -0.99 4.39 -18.47
CA VAL A 271 -1.09 4.42 -17.00
C VAL A 271 -2.48 4.87 -16.56
N VAL A 272 -3.01 5.91 -17.18
CA VAL A 272 -4.35 6.43 -16.87
C VAL A 272 -5.43 5.40 -17.24
N GLU A 273 -5.38 4.81 -18.44
CA GLU A 273 -6.34 3.80 -18.89
C GLU A 273 -6.31 2.55 -17.99
N ARG A 274 -5.11 2.10 -17.59
CA ARG A 274 -4.97 0.99 -16.64
C ARG A 274 -5.58 1.31 -15.29
N PHE A 275 -5.31 2.51 -14.76
CA PHE A 275 -5.87 2.91 -13.47
C PHE A 275 -7.40 2.95 -13.52
N ASP A 276 -7.98 3.57 -14.55
CA ASP A 276 -9.42 3.64 -14.76
C ASP A 276 -10.04 2.22 -14.89
N ARG A 277 -9.36 1.28 -15.59
CA ARG A 277 -9.78 -0.12 -15.69
C ARG A 277 -9.78 -0.82 -14.31
N LEU A 278 -8.76 -0.60 -13.48
CA LEU A 278 -8.72 -1.17 -12.13
C LEU A 278 -9.81 -0.57 -11.24
N CYS A 279 -10.10 0.71 -11.34
CA CYS A 279 -11.22 1.34 -10.64
C CYS A 279 -12.56 0.74 -11.05
N ALA A 280 -12.74 0.46 -12.34
CA ALA A 280 -13.96 -0.21 -12.84
C ALA A 280 -14.11 -1.63 -12.31
N ILE A 281 -13.03 -2.41 -12.21
CA ILE A 281 -13.04 -3.75 -11.59
C ILE A 281 -13.37 -3.64 -10.09
N ALA A 282 -12.83 -2.63 -9.41
CA ALA A 282 -13.03 -2.44 -7.98
C ALA A 282 -14.39 -1.81 -7.62
N ALA A 283 -15.22 -1.45 -8.59
CA ALA A 283 -16.53 -0.82 -8.30
C ALA A 283 -17.45 -1.69 -7.43
N ASP A 284 -17.33 -3.02 -7.53
CA ASP A 284 -18.07 -3.99 -6.73
C ASP A 284 -17.31 -4.45 -5.47
N ALA A 285 -16.18 -3.82 -5.13
CA ALA A 285 -15.40 -4.18 -3.96
C ALA A 285 -16.15 -3.86 -2.66
N ARG A 286 -15.85 -4.61 -1.60
CA ARG A 286 -16.50 -4.43 -0.30
C ARG A 286 -16.07 -3.13 0.36
N PRO A 287 -16.96 -2.17 0.63
CA PRO A 287 -16.61 -0.91 1.29
C PRO A 287 -16.00 -1.12 2.68
N TRP A 288 -14.97 -0.33 3.02
CA TRP A 288 -14.27 -0.44 4.31
C TRP A 288 -15.20 -0.31 5.52
N HIS A 289 -16.25 0.49 5.43
CA HIS A 289 -17.17 0.73 6.54
C HIS A 289 -18.06 -0.49 6.87
N HIS A 290 -18.13 -1.48 6.00
CA HIS A 290 -18.76 -2.77 6.31
C HIS A 290 -18.00 -3.56 7.40
N HIS A 291 -16.70 -3.29 7.56
CA HIS A 291 -15.88 -3.93 8.59
C HIS A 291 -16.03 -3.27 9.97
N TYR A 292 -16.30 -1.95 10.02
CA TYR A 292 -16.30 -1.19 11.27
C TYR A 292 -17.69 -0.63 11.67
N GLY A 293 -18.71 -0.89 10.87
CA GLY A 293 -20.08 -0.41 11.09
C GLY A 293 -20.23 1.11 10.93
N PRO A 294 -21.47 1.62 10.94
CA PRO A 294 -21.74 3.06 10.99
C PRO A 294 -21.26 3.64 12.32
N ALA A 295 -20.90 4.93 12.33
CA ALA A 295 -20.71 5.65 13.58
C ALA A 295 -22.05 5.72 14.32
N SER A 296 -22.10 5.25 15.57
CA SER A 296 -23.29 5.43 16.41
C SER A 296 -23.39 6.90 16.80
N LEU A 297 -24.59 7.47 16.68
CA LEU A 297 -24.88 8.80 17.24
C LEU A 297 -24.78 8.81 18.77
N ASP A 298 -24.92 7.65 19.41
CA ASP A 298 -24.80 7.49 20.87
C ASP A 298 -23.36 7.72 21.36
N ASP A 299 -22.36 7.64 20.47
CA ASP A 299 -20.95 7.93 20.76
C ASP A 299 -20.64 9.44 20.81
N TRP A 300 -21.62 10.31 20.50
CA TRP A 300 -21.41 11.73 20.49
C TRP A 300 -21.57 12.34 21.89
N PRO A 301 -20.68 13.26 22.33
CA PRO A 301 -20.73 13.82 23.68
C PRO A 301 -22.06 14.52 24.05
N TRP A 302 -22.79 15.02 23.04
CA TRP A 302 -24.09 15.69 23.22
C TRP A 302 -25.30 14.74 23.12
N ALA A 303 -25.09 13.47 22.85
CA ALA A 303 -26.16 12.46 22.89
C ALA A 303 -26.44 11.94 24.30
N ARG A 304 -25.70 12.43 25.31
CA ARG A 304 -25.86 12.07 26.73
C ARG A 304 -26.61 13.14 27.52
#